data_63392d9fe5521c0fb94429edca4c1f3b
#
_entry.id   63392d9fe5521c0fb94429edca4c1f3b
#
_cell.length_a   1.000
_cell.length_b   1.000
_cell.length_c   1.000
_cell.angle_alpha   90.00
_cell.angle_beta   90.00
_cell.angle_gamma   90.00
#
_symmetry.space_group_name_H-M   'P 1'
#
loop_
_entity.id
_entity.type
_entity.pdbx_description
1 polymer ?
#
loop_
_entity_poly.entity_id
_entity_poly.type
_entity_poly.pdbx_seq_one_letter_code
_entity_poly.pdbx_strand_id
1 'polypeptide(L)'
;MFGYFIEITRANLNNFQPEAFGYNRKQTLSNAERFITDELKEKEDIILGAEDKAVELEYELFVKLREHIKTYTERLQKQAKIISELDCLQSFAEIAQKYNYVKPTFSDDKVLHLENSRHPVVERVMDYNDYVPNDCHLDDETFIYLITGPNMSGKSTYMRQVAIISIMAQMGAYVPCDSATLPIFDQIFTRIGAADDLVSGKSTFMVEMLEAQKALTYATENSLIIFDEIGRGTSTYDGLALAQAMIEYVAQTSHAKTLFSTHYHELTSLDQMLKCLKNVHVAANEYQGELIFLHKVKDGAVDDSYGIQVAKLADLPNEVIDRAQVILNAFEQKP
;
A
#
# COMPACT_ATOMS: atom_id res chain seq x y z
N MET A 1 -56.83 -16.96 -11.06
CA MET A 1 -57.75 -15.94 -10.45
C MET A 1 -59.03 -15.97 -11.25
N PHE A 2 -60.20 -15.98 -10.60
CA PHE A 2 -61.47 -15.97 -11.32
C PHE A 2 -61.80 -14.52 -11.68
N GLY A 3 -61.41 -13.99 -12.75
CA GLY A 3 -61.63 -12.61 -13.21
C GLY A 3 -62.88 -11.86 -12.69
N TYR A 4 -63.15 -10.69 -13.21
CA TYR A 4 -64.33 -9.90 -12.81
C TYR A 4 -65.61 -10.49 -13.37
N PHE A 5 -66.74 -10.43 -12.59
CA PHE A 5 -68.05 -10.93 -13.00
C PHE A 5 -69.15 -10.22 -12.23
N ILE A 6 -70.36 -10.27 -12.81
CA ILE A 6 -71.58 -9.82 -12.16
C ILE A 6 -72.33 -11.08 -11.67
N GLU A 7 -72.50 -11.20 -10.36
CA GLU A 7 -73.18 -12.37 -9.79
C GLU A 7 -74.67 -12.02 -9.51
N ILE A 8 -75.58 -12.83 -10.03
CA ILE A 8 -77.02 -12.69 -9.87
C ILE A 8 -77.56 -13.98 -9.23
N THR A 9 -78.22 -13.84 -8.09
CA THR A 9 -78.83 -14.99 -7.42
C THR A 9 -80.00 -15.56 -8.22
N ARG A 10 -80.27 -16.87 -8.13
CA ARG A 10 -81.35 -17.54 -8.87
C ARG A 10 -82.72 -16.93 -8.58
N ALA A 11 -82.98 -16.41 -7.34
CA ALA A 11 -84.21 -15.77 -7.01
C ALA A 11 -84.47 -14.49 -7.83
N ASN A 12 -83.42 -13.77 -8.19
CA ASN A 12 -83.54 -12.55 -8.97
C ASN A 12 -83.54 -12.82 -10.48
N LEU A 13 -83.03 -13.96 -10.92
CA LEU A 13 -83.06 -14.37 -12.32
C LEU A 13 -84.44 -14.65 -12.87
N ASN A 14 -85.41 -15.00 -12.02
CA ASN A 14 -86.76 -15.27 -12.45
C ASN A 14 -87.43 -14.03 -13.05
N ASN A 15 -87.00 -12.83 -12.68
CA ASN A 15 -87.57 -11.56 -13.11
C ASN A 15 -86.62 -10.73 -13.99
N PHE A 16 -85.48 -11.29 -14.36
CA PHE A 16 -84.50 -10.59 -15.10
C PHE A 16 -83.96 -11.45 -16.31
N GLN A 17 -84.03 -10.87 -17.50
CA GLN A 17 -83.51 -11.49 -18.72
C GLN A 17 -82.12 -10.95 -19.05
N PRO A 18 -81.05 -11.63 -18.58
CA PRO A 18 -79.68 -11.16 -18.73
C PRO A 18 -79.29 -10.86 -20.17
N GLU A 19 -79.73 -11.71 -21.09
CA GLU A 19 -79.38 -11.65 -22.52
C GLU A 19 -79.87 -10.37 -23.20
N ALA A 20 -81.07 -9.84 -22.73
CA ALA A 20 -81.65 -8.60 -23.23
C ALA A 20 -80.79 -7.35 -22.92
N PHE A 21 -79.87 -7.46 -21.93
CA PHE A 21 -78.98 -6.38 -21.48
C PHE A 21 -77.57 -6.64 -21.81
N GLY A 22 -77.28 -7.61 -22.67
CA GLY A 22 -75.89 -7.94 -23.12
C GLY A 22 -75.03 -8.67 -22.10
N TYR A 23 -75.69 -9.33 -21.08
CA TYR A 23 -74.96 -10.16 -20.13
C TYR A 23 -74.72 -11.57 -20.69
N ASN A 24 -73.48 -11.90 -20.89
CA ASN A 24 -73.03 -13.23 -21.34
C ASN A 24 -72.74 -14.11 -20.10
N ARG A 25 -73.35 -15.33 -20.05
CA ARG A 25 -73.15 -16.27 -18.94
C ARG A 25 -71.72 -16.76 -18.88
N LYS A 26 -71.05 -16.53 -17.75
CA LYS A 26 -69.64 -16.95 -17.48
C LYS A 26 -69.56 -18.24 -16.68
N GLN A 27 -70.43 -18.41 -15.66
CA GLN A 27 -70.47 -19.58 -14.77
C GLN A 27 -71.80 -19.77 -14.09
N THR A 28 -72.25 -21.03 -13.94
CA THR A 28 -73.41 -21.38 -13.17
C THR A 28 -73.05 -21.97 -11.82
N LEU A 29 -73.55 -21.43 -10.74
CA LEU A 29 -73.37 -21.90 -9.38
C LEU A 29 -74.66 -22.54 -8.88
N SER A 30 -74.66 -23.21 -7.72
CA SER A 30 -75.86 -23.84 -7.12
C SER A 30 -76.96 -22.85 -6.78
N ASN A 31 -76.64 -21.62 -6.38
CA ASN A 31 -77.53 -20.58 -5.91
C ASN A 31 -77.47 -19.26 -6.68
N ALA A 32 -76.60 -19.13 -7.66
CA ALA A 32 -76.41 -17.92 -8.43
C ALA A 32 -75.86 -18.24 -9.83
N GLU A 33 -75.89 -17.27 -10.73
CA GLU A 33 -75.19 -17.29 -12.02
C GLU A 33 -74.28 -16.07 -12.12
N ARG A 34 -73.13 -16.27 -12.75
CA ARG A 34 -72.13 -15.24 -13.02
C ARG A 34 -72.19 -14.87 -14.48
N PHE A 35 -72.21 -13.58 -14.72
CA PHE A 35 -72.24 -12.99 -16.05
C PHE A 35 -71.11 -12.09 -16.29
N ILE A 36 -70.80 -11.87 -17.54
CA ILE A 36 -69.83 -10.88 -18.01
C ILE A 36 -70.48 -10.09 -19.13
N THR A 37 -70.14 -8.81 -19.21
CA THR A 37 -70.47 -7.97 -20.38
C THR A 37 -69.23 -7.74 -21.17
N ASP A 38 -69.35 -7.39 -22.46
CA ASP A 38 -68.20 -7.06 -23.31
C ASP A 38 -67.40 -5.89 -22.75
N GLU A 39 -68.10 -4.88 -22.15
CA GLU A 39 -67.44 -3.78 -21.47
C GLU A 39 -66.66 -4.23 -20.22
N LEU A 40 -67.23 -5.13 -19.40
CA LEU A 40 -66.56 -5.63 -18.22
C LEU A 40 -65.34 -6.47 -18.59
N LYS A 41 -65.42 -7.24 -19.68
CA LYS A 41 -64.30 -8.01 -20.21
C LYS A 41 -63.18 -7.10 -20.70
N GLU A 42 -63.51 -6.04 -21.42
CA GLU A 42 -62.51 -5.05 -21.86
C GLU A 42 -61.80 -4.39 -20.67
N LYS A 43 -62.55 -4.01 -19.63
CA LYS A 43 -61.95 -3.44 -18.41
C LYS A 43 -61.13 -4.46 -17.63
N GLU A 44 -61.57 -5.73 -17.57
CA GLU A 44 -60.80 -6.83 -16.96
C GLU A 44 -59.44 -6.98 -17.67
N ASP A 45 -59.43 -7.05 -18.97
CA ASP A 45 -58.22 -7.19 -19.78
C ASP A 45 -57.26 -6.00 -19.60
N ILE A 46 -57.80 -4.79 -19.45
CA ILE A 46 -57.04 -3.59 -19.15
C ILE A 46 -56.41 -3.66 -17.75
N ILE A 47 -57.21 -4.05 -16.74
CA ILE A 47 -56.74 -4.10 -15.34
C ILE A 47 -55.71 -5.22 -15.16
N LEU A 48 -56.01 -6.42 -15.63
CA LEU A 48 -55.11 -7.58 -15.50
C LEU A 48 -53.82 -7.41 -16.30
N GLY A 49 -53.88 -6.74 -17.45
CA GLY A 49 -52.72 -6.45 -18.26
C GLY A 49 -51.97 -5.16 -17.91
N ALA A 50 -52.46 -4.39 -16.94
CA ALA A 50 -51.88 -3.08 -16.61
C ALA A 50 -50.47 -3.18 -16.02
N GLU A 51 -50.24 -4.18 -15.16
CA GLU A 51 -48.92 -4.42 -14.53
C GLU A 51 -47.86 -4.82 -15.58
N ASP A 52 -48.24 -5.77 -16.46
CA ASP A 52 -47.33 -6.23 -17.53
C ASP A 52 -46.99 -5.07 -18.50
N LYS A 53 -47.98 -4.28 -18.87
CA LYS A 53 -47.78 -3.09 -19.72
C LYS A 53 -46.93 -2.01 -19.05
N ALA A 54 -47.08 -1.84 -17.74
CA ALA A 54 -46.24 -0.91 -16.99
C ALA A 54 -44.78 -1.35 -16.99
N VAL A 55 -44.50 -2.63 -16.73
CA VAL A 55 -43.16 -3.20 -16.78
C VAL A 55 -42.57 -3.10 -18.19
N GLU A 56 -43.32 -3.39 -19.23
CA GLU A 56 -42.88 -3.27 -20.61
C GLU A 56 -42.51 -1.81 -20.97
N LEU A 57 -43.38 -0.87 -20.57
CA LEU A 57 -43.10 0.56 -20.80
C LEU A 57 -41.90 1.07 -20.00
N GLU A 58 -41.73 0.64 -18.74
CA GLU A 58 -40.55 0.94 -17.96
C GLU A 58 -39.27 0.44 -18.65
N TYR A 59 -39.28 -0.80 -19.15
CA TYR A 59 -38.17 -1.36 -19.87
C TYR A 59 -37.85 -0.58 -21.16
N GLU A 60 -38.86 -0.23 -21.95
CA GLU A 60 -38.65 0.59 -23.15
C GLU A 60 -38.04 1.96 -22.82
N LEU A 61 -38.54 2.63 -21.81
CA LEU A 61 -38.04 3.92 -21.36
C LEU A 61 -36.61 3.83 -20.87
N PHE A 62 -36.31 2.77 -20.10
CA PHE A 62 -34.95 2.49 -19.67
C PHE A 62 -33.99 2.28 -20.84
N VAL A 63 -34.39 1.48 -21.84
CA VAL A 63 -33.59 1.26 -23.04
C VAL A 63 -33.36 2.55 -23.81
N LYS A 64 -34.39 3.36 -24.01
CA LYS A 64 -34.28 4.67 -24.68
C LYS A 64 -33.32 5.59 -23.93
N LEU A 65 -33.42 5.66 -22.63
CA LEU A 65 -32.52 6.46 -21.79
C LEU A 65 -31.08 5.95 -21.89
N ARG A 66 -30.86 4.64 -21.79
CA ARG A 66 -29.55 4.01 -21.92
C ARG A 66 -28.90 4.33 -23.27
N GLU A 67 -29.62 4.16 -24.38
CA GLU A 67 -29.09 4.45 -25.71
C GLU A 67 -28.82 5.94 -25.88
N HIS A 68 -29.63 6.82 -25.30
CA HIS A 68 -29.33 8.24 -25.27
C HIS A 68 -28.06 8.58 -24.51
N ILE A 69 -27.88 8.05 -23.28
CA ILE A 69 -26.66 8.26 -22.48
C ILE A 69 -25.42 7.71 -23.21
N LYS A 70 -25.54 6.59 -23.89
CA LYS A 70 -24.46 5.97 -24.68
C LYS A 70 -23.87 6.92 -25.70
N THR A 71 -24.65 7.83 -26.28
CA THR A 71 -24.13 8.83 -27.22
C THR A 71 -23.19 9.83 -26.59
N TYR A 72 -23.17 9.95 -25.24
CA TYR A 72 -22.30 10.85 -24.49
C TYR A 72 -21.12 10.12 -23.81
N THR A 73 -20.95 8.82 -24.01
CA THR A 73 -19.97 7.99 -23.31
C THR A 73 -18.55 8.57 -23.40
N GLU A 74 -18.09 8.91 -24.59
CA GLU A 74 -16.74 9.49 -24.79
C GLU A 74 -16.57 10.80 -24.04
N ARG A 75 -17.59 11.67 -24.08
CA ARG A 75 -17.56 12.95 -23.37
C ARG A 75 -17.54 12.75 -21.86
N LEU A 76 -18.35 11.83 -21.34
CA LEU A 76 -18.39 11.49 -19.91
C LEU A 76 -17.06 10.90 -19.44
N GLN A 77 -16.48 9.97 -20.20
CA GLN A 77 -15.17 9.40 -19.89
C GLN A 77 -14.06 10.47 -19.88
N LYS A 78 -14.06 11.36 -20.87
CA LYS A 78 -13.09 12.47 -20.91
C LYS A 78 -13.26 13.41 -19.71
N GLN A 79 -14.47 13.75 -19.35
CA GLN A 79 -14.74 14.60 -18.17
C GLN A 79 -14.32 13.90 -16.87
N ALA A 80 -14.65 12.61 -16.72
CA ALA A 80 -14.24 11.83 -15.55
C ALA A 80 -12.70 11.80 -15.39
N LYS A 81 -11.96 11.62 -16.51
CA LYS A 81 -10.50 11.67 -16.50
C LYS A 81 -9.97 13.03 -16.03
N ILE A 82 -10.50 14.13 -16.59
CA ILE A 82 -10.07 15.48 -16.20
C ILE A 82 -10.36 15.74 -14.71
N ILE A 83 -11.53 15.35 -14.22
CA ILE A 83 -11.90 15.53 -12.82
C ILE A 83 -10.98 14.72 -11.91
N SER A 84 -10.68 13.47 -12.27
CA SER A 84 -9.77 12.64 -11.47
C SER A 84 -8.34 13.18 -11.42
N GLU A 85 -7.84 13.74 -12.52
CA GLU A 85 -6.53 14.41 -12.55
C GLU A 85 -6.54 15.65 -11.64
N LEU A 86 -7.57 16.48 -11.72
CA LEU A 86 -7.72 17.67 -10.87
C LEU A 86 -7.83 17.31 -9.37
N ASP A 87 -8.55 16.26 -9.02
CA ASP A 87 -8.69 15.79 -7.65
C ASP A 87 -7.35 15.34 -7.08
N CYS A 88 -6.57 14.57 -7.86
CA CYS A 88 -5.21 14.16 -7.47
C CYS A 88 -4.29 15.39 -7.28
N LEU A 89 -4.27 16.31 -8.24
CA LEU A 89 -3.43 17.50 -8.17
C LEU A 89 -3.81 18.41 -7.00
N GLN A 90 -5.09 18.58 -6.74
CA GLN A 90 -5.59 19.36 -5.61
C GLN A 90 -5.17 18.71 -4.27
N SER A 91 -5.29 17.38 -4.16
CA SER A 91 -4.85 16.65 -2.98
C SER A 91 -3.34 16.79 -2.74
N PHE A 92 -2.51 16.69 -3.79
CA PHE A 92 -1.07 16.91 -3.70
C PHE A 92 -0.73 18.34 -3.26
N ALA A 93 -1.41 19.35 -3.82
CA ALA A 93 -1.18 20.74 -3.48
C ALA A 93 -1.56 21.06 -2.03
N GLU A 94 -2.69 20.55 -1.55
CA GLU A 94 -3.14 20.71 -0.17
C GLU A 94 -2.15 20.09 0.82
N ILE A 95 -1.71 18.87 0.57
CA ILE A 95 -0.72 18.17 1.41
C ILE A 95 0.61 18.91 1.40
N ALA A 96 1.08 19.35 0.23
CA ALA A 96 2.33 20.08 0.10
C ALA A 96 2.32 21.38 0.90
N GLN A 97 1.24 22.16 0.81
CA GLN A 97 1.08 23.40 1.56
C GLN A 97 0.95 23.14 3.07
N LYS A 98 0.16 22.15 3.46
CA LYS A 98 -0.12 21.86 4.89
C LYS A 98 1.11 21.36 5.65
N TYR A 99 1.98 20.58 4.99
CA TYR A 99 3.12 19.92 5.62
C TYR A 99 4.48 20.46 5.16
N ASN A 100 4.50 21.58 4.44
CA ASN A 100 5.71 22.22 3.94
C ASN A 100 6.57 21.26 3.10
N TYR A 101 5.95 20.56 2.14
CA TYR A 101 6.67 19.73 1.20
C TYR A 101 7.22 20.58 0.05
N VAL A 102 8.37 20.18 -0.48
CA VAL A 102 9.05 20.91 -1.56
C VAL A 102 8.90 20.21 -2.89
N LYS A 103 8.97 20.98 -3.97
CA LYS A 103 8.99 20.44 -5.33
C LYS A 103 10.31 19.73 -5.60
N PRO A 104 10.31 18.41 -5.92
CA PRO A 104 11.54 17.72 -6.27
C PRO A 104 12.04 18.14 -7.65
N THR A 105 13.35 18.09 -7.84
CA THR A 105 14.02 18.24 -9.13
C THR A 105 14.48 16.87 -9.62
N PHE A 106 14.27 16.57 -10.89
CA PHE A 106 14.83 15.37 -11.51
C PHE A 106 16.09 15.72 -12.27
N SER A 107 17.12 14.87 -12.14
CA SER A 107 18.41 15.04 -12.77
C SER A 107 18.81 13.79 -13.57
N ASP A 108 19.38 14.00 -14.75
CA ASP A 108 19.92 12.94 -15.58
C ASP A 108 21.29 12.44 -15.05
N ASP A 109 21.92 13.18 -14.11
CA ASP A 109 23.22 12.84 -13.51
C ASP A 109 23.13 11.72 -12.47
N LYS A 110 22.03 11.00 -12.39
CA LYS A 110 21.77 9.88 -11.46
C LYS A 110 22.04 10.20 -9.98
N VAL A 111 21.95 11.47 -9.59
CA VAL A 111 22.14 11.89 -8.21
C VAL A 111 20.83 11.75 -7.44
N LEU A 112 20.89 11.06 -6.31
CA LEU A 112 19.87 11.07 -5.27
C LEU A 112 20.37 11.94 -4.13
N HIS A 113 19.86 13.15 -4.00
CA HIS A 113 20.20 14.09 -2.95
C HIS A 113 18.95 14.59 -2.24
N LEU A 114 18.82 14.27 -0.97
CA LEU A 114 17.72 14.66 -0.11
C LEU A 114 18.30 15.38 1.11
N GLU A 115 17.84 16.60 1.37
CA GLU A 115 18.21 17.39 2.54
C GLU A 115 17.06 17.41 3.54
N ASN A 116 17.38 17.17 4.81
CA ASN A 116 16.42 17.17 5.92
C ASN A 116 15.13 16.42 5.59
N SER A 117 15.29 15.26 4.94
CA SER A 117 14.16 14.44 4.51
C SER A 117 13.45 13.81 5.71
N ARG A 118 12.11 13.68 5.61
CA ARG A 118 11.24 13.19 6.66
C ARG A 118 10.38 12.04 6.13
N HIS A 119 9.99 11.11 6.99
CA HIS A 119 9.08 10.04 6.62
C HIS A 119 7.63 10.55 6.64
N PRO A 120 6.91 10.60 5.50
CA PRO A 120 5.63 11.31 5.37
C PRO A 120 4.50 10.77 6.28
N VAL A 121 4.61 9.52 6.74
CA VAL A 121 3.64 8.92 7.66
C VAL A 121 4.08 9.10 9.11
N VAL A 122 5.35 8.81 9.41
CA VAL A 122 5.86 8.83 10.79
C VAL A 122 5.86 10.25 11.34
N GLU A 123 6.29 11.26 10.56
CA GLU A 123 6.26 12.68 10.99
C GLU A 123 4.87 13.18 11.37
N ARG A 124 3.81 12.50 10.90
CA ARG A 124 2.41 12.89 11.19
C ARG A 124 1.79 12.20 12.39
N VAL A 125 2.41 11.10 12.85
CA VAL A 125 1.97 10.32 14.02
C VAL A 125 2.73 10.73 15.26
N MET A 126 3.97 11.19 15.10
CA MET A 126 4.81 11.75 16.17
C MET A 126 4.46 13.22 16.41
N ASP A 127 4.77 13.73 17.58
CA ASP A 127 4.72 15.17 17.83
C ASP A 127 5.74 15.89 16.93
N TYR A 128 5.35 17.03 16.40
CA TYR A 128 6.10 17.75 15.34
C TYR A 128 7.58 18.03 15.70
N ASN A 129 7.90 18.15 16.97
CA ASN A 129 9.26 18.44 17.45
C ASN A 129 10.10 17.18 17.70
N ASP A 130 9.52 15.99 17.63
CA ASP A 130 10.20 14.74 17.98
C ASP A 130 10.77 14.01 16.76
N TYR A 131 10.34 14.38 15.53
CA TYR A 131 10.87 13.79 14.33
C TYR A 131 12.22 14.37 13.94
N VAL A 132 13.24 13.51 13.79
CA VAL A 132 14.59 13.91 13.38
C VAL A 132 14.76 13.72 11.87
N PRO A 133 14.87 14.82 11.08
CA PRO A 133 15.09 14.73 9.65
C PRO A 133 16.51 14.25 9.31
N ASN A 134 16.65 13.57 8.19
CA ASN A 134 17.90 12.97 7.73
C ASN A 134 18.21 13.27 6.26
N ASP A 135 19.50 13.35 5.95
CA ASP A 135 19.99 13.55 4.61
C ASP A 135 20.28 12.21 3.94
N CYS A 136 20.21 12.18 2.61
CA CYS A 136 20.68 11.06 1.80
C CYS A 136 21.38 11.60 0.56
N HIS A 137 22.61 11.15 0.31
CA HIS A 137 23.37 11.55 -0.87
C HIS A 137 24.01 10.33 -1.50
N LEU A 138 23.47 9.91 -2.65
CA LEU A 138 24.03 8.84 -3.48
C LEU A 138 24.22 9.37 -4.91
N ASP A 139 25.39 9.12 -5.48
CA ASP A 139 25.77 9.52 -6.83
C ASP A 139 26.38 8.34 -7.61
N ASP A 140 27.13 8.59 -8.66
CA ASP A 140 27.80 7.53 -9.44
C ASP A 140 29.11 7.05 -8.80
N GLU A 141 29.71 7.84 -7.90
CA GLU A 141 30.93 7.46 -7.17
C GLU A 141 30.58 6.70 -5.89
N THR A 142 29.54 7.18 -5.17
CA THR A 142 29.05 6.57 -3.93
C THR A 142 27.57 6.18 -4.11
N PHE A 143 27.30 4.95 -4.48
CA PHE A 143 25.94 4.47 -4.72
C PHE A 143 25.49 3.39 -3.74
N ILE A 144 26.31 2.98 -2.77
CA ILE A 144 25.95 2.03 -1.71
C ILE A 144 26.15 2.68 -0.34
N TYR A 145 25.09 2.77 0.45
CA TYR A 145 25.18 3.03 1.88
C TYR A 145 25.06 1.73 2.65
N LEU A 146 26.10 1.42 3.45
CA LEU A 146 26.05 0.37 4.48
C LEU A 146 25.68 1.03 5.80
N ILE A 147 24.48 0.67 6.30
CA ILE A 147 23.83 1.34 7.42
C ILE A 147 23.94 0.47 8.67
N THR A 148 24.68 0.94 9.67
CA THR A 148 24.81 0.27 10.97
C THR A 148 24.07 1.03 12.07
N GLY A 149 24.02 0.45 13.26
CA GLY A 149 23.40 1.04 14.45
C GLY A 149 22.47 0.06 15.17
N PRO A 150 22.08 0.41 16.41
CA PRO A 150 21.28 -0.47 17.26
C PRO A 150 19.87 -0.72 16.69
N ASN A 151 19.22 -1.76 17.19
CA ASN A 151 17.79 -1.95 16.95
C ASN A 151 17.01 -0.77 17.52
N MET A 152 15.86 -0.47 16.94
CA MET A 152 15.01 0.67 17.31
C MET A 152 15.62 2.06 17.04
N SER A 153 16.83 2.16 16.50
CA SER A 153 17.45 3.45 16.18
C SER A 153 16.80 4.19 15.01
N GLY A 154 16.03 3.48 14.15
CA GLY A 154 15.34 4.07 13.00
C GLY A 154 15.93 3.71 11.63
N LYS A 155 16.87 2.74 11.51
CA LYS A 155 17.45 2.30 10.24
C LYS A 155 16.40 1.99 9.18
N SER A 156 15.46 1.10 9.48
CA SER A 156 14.38 0.69 8.57
C SER A 156 13.46 1.85 8.20
N THR A 157 13.17 2.75 9.15
CA THR A 157 12.37 3.97 8.92
C THR A 157 13.06 4.90 7.93
N TYR A 158 14.37 5.12 8.10
CA TYR A 158 15.17 5.93 7.19
C TYR A 158 15.20 5.37 5.76
N MET A 159 15.40 4.07 5.61
CA MET A 159 15.42 3.45 4.28
C MET A 159 14.05 3.49 3.60
N ARG A 160 12.96 3.24 4.36
CA ARG A 160 11.59 3.37 3.85
C ARG A 160 11.27 4.80 3.44
N GLN A 161 11.73 5.78 4.21
CA GLN A 161 11.59 7.21 3.90
C GLN A 161 12.14 7.53 2.51
N VAL A 162 13.37 7.11 2.21
CA VAL A 162 14.01 7.34 0.90
C VAL A 162 13.21 6.70 -0.24
N ALA A 163 12.73 5.46 -0.06
CA ALA A 163 11.89 4.79 -1.06
C ALA A 163 10.58 5.51 -1.30
N ILE A 164 9.86 5.89 -0.23
CA ILE A 164 8.56 6.55 -0.33
C ILE A 164 8.71 7.92 -0.98
N ILE A 165 9.73 8.70 -0.62
CA ILE A 165 10.04 10.00 -1.22
C ILE A 165 10.28 9.84 -2.73
N SER A 166 11.05 8.82 -3.14
CA SER A 166 11.31 8.54 -4.55
C SER A 166 10.03 8.22 -5.32
N ILE A 167 9.14 7.42 -4.74
CA ILE A 167 7.83 7.11 -5.33
C ILE A 167 6.96 8.37 -5.41
N MET A 168 6.87 9.15 -4.32
CA MET A 168 6.10 10.40 -4.30
C MET A 168 6.55 11.38 -5.38
N ALA A 169 7.88 11.57 -5.51
CA ALA A 169 8.45 12.42 -6.53
C ALA A 169 8.05 11.97 -7.94
N GLN A 170 8.18 10.68 -8.25
CA GLN A 170 7.84 10.13 -9.57
C GLN A 170 6.34 10.12 -9.87
N MET A 171 5.49 10.15 -8.84
CA MET A 171 4.04 10.35 -9.01
C MET A 171 3.66 11.80 -9.32
N GLY A 172 4.61 12.75 -9.23
CA GLY A 172 4.36 14.19 -9.41
C GLY A 172 3.96 14.91 -8.13
N ALA A 173 4.06 14.27 -6.97
CA ALA A 173 3.83 14.91 -5.68
C ALA A 173 5.05 15.70 -5.20
N TYR A 174 4.82 16.71 -4.36
CA TYR A 174 5.87 17.33 -3.56
C TYR A 174 6.30 16.39 -2.43
N VAL A 175 7.53 16.55 -1.94
CA VAL A 175 8.19 15.61 -1.03
C VAL A 175 8.56 16.26 0.30
N PRO A 176 8.57 15.50 1.40
CA PRO A 176 8.87 15.99 2.75
C PRO A 176 10.39 16.20 2.96
N CYS A 177 10.95 17.19 2.30
CA CYS A 177 12.37 17.56 2.37
C CYS A 177 12.50 19.09 2.42
N ASP A 178 13.70 19.59 2.74
CA ASP A 178 14.06 20.99 2.53
C ASP A 178 14.52 21.20 1.07
N SER A 179 15.26 20.24 0.51
CA SER A 179 15.52 20.15 -0.92
C SER A 179 15.59 18.70 -1.38
N ALA A 180 15.25 18.43 -2.64
CA ALA A 180 15.28 17.10 -3.21
C ALA A 180 15.65 17.12 -4.68
N THR A 181 16.73 16.40 -5.03
CA THR A 181 17.13 16.07 -6.40
C THR A 181 17.17 14.56 -6.52
N LEU A 182 16.48 14.00 -7.51
CA LEU A 182 16.36 12.56 -7.67
C LEU A 182 16.62 12.16 -9.13
N PRO A 183 17.18 10.96 -9.36
CA PRO A 183 17.11 10.33 -10.68
C PRO A 183 15.70 9.76 -10.90
N ILE A 184 15.41 9.36 -12.13
CA ILE A 184 14.21 8.57 -12.42
C ILE A 184 14.57 7.10 -12.21
N PHE A 185 13.98 6.49 -11.20
CA PHE A 185 14.15 5.06 -10.95
C PHE A 185 13.22 4.25 -11.84
N ASP A 186 13.75 3.25 -12.51
CA ASP A 186 12.99 2.28 -13.29
C ASP A 186 12.28 1.24 -12.40
N GLN A 187 12.95 0.83 -11.32
CA GLN A 187 12.43 -0.12 -10.33
C GLN A 187 12.94 0.23 -8.93
N ILE A 188 12.12 -0.07 -7.93
CA ILE A 188 12.47 0.03 -6.51
C ILE A 188 12.27 -1.35 -5.90
N PHE A 189 13.36 -1.97 -5.49
CA PHE A 189 13.35 -3.27 -4.82
C PHE A 189 13.47 -3.08 -3.32
N THR A 190 12.56 -3.65 -2.56
CA THR A 190 12.59 -3.55 -1.10
C THR A 190 12.52 -4.93 -0.46
N ARG A 191 13.41 -5.17 0.49
CA ARG A 191 13.31 -6.24 1.45
C ARG A 191 13.40 -5.62 2.84
N ILE A 192 12.25 -5.36 3.46
CA ILE A 192 12.15 -4.65 4.74
C ILE A 192 11.21 -5.42 5.66
N GLY A 193 11.76 -5.95 6.76
CA GLY A 193 11.02 -6.71 7.76
C GLY A 193 10.71 -8.15 7.34
N ALA A 194 10.44 -9.01 8.32
CA ALA A 194 9.98 -10.37 8.09
C ALA A 194 8.45 -10.39 8.12
N ALA A 195 7.82 -10.67 6.99
CA ALA A 195 6.45 -11.14 6.97
C ALA A 195 6.48 -12.67 6.91
N ASP A 196 5.94 -13.33 7.93
CA ASP A 196 5.71 -14.77 7.90
C ASP A 196 4.65 -15.06 6.84
N ASP A 197 5.04 -15.65 5.74
CA ASP A 197 4.11 -16.17 4.76
C ASP A 197 3.63 -17.57 5.21
N LEU A 198 2.73 -17.56 6.19
CA LEU A 198 2.12 -18.78 6.75
C LEU A 198 1.31 -19.55 5.70
N VAL A 199 0.92 -18.90 4.60
CA VAL A 199 0.06 -19.51 3.57
C VAL A 199 0.86 -20.35 2.57
N SER A 200 2.08 -19.92 2.21
CA SER A 200 2.90 -20.64 1.22
C SER A 200 3.79 -21.73 1.82
N GLY A 201 3.88 -21.84 3.15
CA GLY A 201 4.73 -22.82 3.84
C GLY A 201 6.24 -22.63 3.62
N LYS A 202 6.66 -21.48 3.10
CA LYS A 202 8.07 -21.13 2.91
C LYS A 202 8.63 -20.56 4.22
N SER A 203 9.87 -20.89 4.55
CA SER A 203 10.56 -20.24 5.66
C SER A 203 10.78 -18.75 5.36
N THR A 204 10.81 -17.90 6.40
CA THR A 204 11.12 -16.47 6.28
C THR A 204 12.42 -16.22 5.52
N PHE A 205 13.44 -17.05 5.75
CA PHE A 205 14.71 -16.99 5.04
C PHE A 205 14.56 -17.30 3.52
N MET A 206 13.72 -18.27 3.15
CA MET A 206 13.48 -18.56 1.73
C MET A 206 12.76 -17.41 1.01
N VAL A 207 11.80 -16.75 1.67
CA VAL A 207 11.14 -15.55 1.13
C VAL A 207 12.17 -14.42 0.95
N GLU A 208 13.02 -14.20 1.95
CA GLU A 208 14.10 -13.23 1.90
C GLU A 208 15.03 -13.47 0.71
N MET A 209 15.47 -14.71 0.49
CA MET A 209 16.32 -15.07 -0.65
C MET A 209 15.64 -14.89 -2.01
N LEU A 210 14.33 -15.16 -2.11
CA LEU A 210 13.57 -14.92 -3.33
C LEU A 210 13.41 -13.43 -3.65
N GLU A 211 13.24 -12.58 -2.65
CA GLU A 211 13.16 -11.12 -2.83
C GLU A 211 14.54 -10.55 -3.20
N ALA A 212 15.60 -11.00 -2.54
CA ALA A 212 16.97 -10.64 -2.91
C ALA A 212 17.32 -11.11 -4.33
N GLN A 213 16.94 -12.34 -4.70
CA GLN A 213 17.13 -12.86 -6.06
C GLN A 213 16.49 -11.96 -7.12
N LYS A 214 15.27 -11.48 -6.89
CA LYS A 214 14.60 -10.56 -7.82
C LYS A 214 15.38 -9.27 -7.98
N ALA A 215 15.80 -8.65 -6.86
CA ALA A 215 16.59 -7.43 -6.90
C ALA A 215 17.91 -7.63 -7.65
N LEU A 216 18.68 -8.67 -7.31
CA LEU A 216 19.98 -8.93 -7.94
C LEU A 216 19.86 -9.31 -9.42
N THR A 217 18.75 -9.93 -9.86
CA THR A 217 18.55 -10.34 -11.26
C THR A 217 18.06 -9.21 -12.15
N TYR A 218 17.19 -8.33 -11.63
CA TYR A 218 16.48 -7.37 -12.47
C TYR A 218 16.88 -5.92 -12.24
N ALA A 219 17.66 -5.61 -11.19
CA ALA A 219 18.13 -4.25 -10.97
C ALA A 219 19.08 -3.80 -12.07
N THR A 220 18.88 -2.55 -12.47
CA THR A 220 19.74 -1.81 -13.40
C THR A 220 20.48 -0.69 -12.65
N GLU A 221 21.34 0.02 -13.31
CA GLU A 221 22.01 1.24 -12.76
C GLU A 221 21.03 2.36 -12.40
N ASN A 222 19.78 2.28 -12.90
CA ASN A 222 18.70 3.22 -12.62
C ASN A 222 17.72 2.67 -11.56
N SER A 223 18.05 1.59 -10.87
CA SER A 223 17.19 1.02 -9.82
C SER A 223 17.60 1.50 -8.43
N LEU A 224 16.67 1.43 -7.49
CA LEU A 224 16.90 1.61 -6.05
C LEU A 224 16.70 0.27 -5.34
N ILE A 225 17.69 -0.18 -4.57
CA ILE A 225 17.64 -1.40 -3.77
C ILE A 225 17.66 -1.03 -2.30
N ILE A 226 16.75 -1.63 -1.53
CA ILE A 226 16.68 -1.48 -0.08
C ILE A 226 16.68 -2.87 0.56
N PHE A 227 17.78 -3.18 1.23
CA PHE A 227 17.97 -4.43 1.95
C PHE A 227 18.09 -4.17 3.46
N ASP A 228 17.11 -4.65 4.21
CA ASP A 228 17.05 -4.46 5.66
C ASP A 228 17.39 -5.76 6.37
N GLU A 229 18.60 -5.80 6.95
CA GLU A 229 19.11 -6.88 7.80
C GLU A 229 19.08 -8.27 7.15
N ILE A 230 19.47 -8.37 5.88
CA ILE A 230 19.53 -9.64 5.15
C ILE A 230 20.54 -10.59 5.79
N GLY A 231 20.21 -11.89 5.82
CA GLY A 231 21.04 -12.96 6.33
C GLY A 231 20.73 -13.39 7.78
N ARG A 232 19.74 -12.79 8.44
CA ARG A 232 19.38 -13.14 9.84
C ARG A 232 18.74 -14.51 10.00
N GLY A 233 18.14 -15.04 8.95
CA GLY A 233 17.37 -16.30 8.98
C GLY A 233 18.21 -17.57 8.91
N THR A 234 19.56 -17.47 8.94
CA THR A 234 20.49 -18.59 8.84
C THR A 234 21.62 -18.49 9.87
N SER A 235 22.65 -19.35 9.78
CA SER A 235 23.81 -19.24 10.67
C SER A 235 24.55 -17.91 10.46
N THR A 236 25.21 -17.40 11.48
CA THR A 236 25.89 -16.09 11.45
C THR A 236 26.89 -15.99 10.28
N TYR A 237 27.74 -17.00 10.10
CA TYR A 237 28.74 -16.98 9.04
C TYR A 237 28.16 -17.11 7.64
N ASP A 238 27.08 -17.92 7.46
CA ASP A 238 26.40 -18.03 6.17
C ASP A 238 25.70 -16.71 5.82
N GLY A 239 25.03 -16.09 6.80
CA GLY A 239 24.37 -14.81 6.64
C GLY A 239 25.35 -13.69 6.28
N LEU A 240 26.49 -13.61 6.98
CA LEU A 240 27.56 -12.67 6.70
C LEU A 240 28.13 -12.85 5.28
N ALA A 241 28.45 -14.10 4.91
CA ALA A 241 29.01 -14.40 3.58
C ALA A 241 28.03 -14.05 2.45
N LEU A 242 26.73 -14.34 2.62
CA LEU A 242 25.69 -13.99 1.66
C LEU A 242 25.53 -12.47 1.54
N ALA A 243 25.46 -11.75 2.67
CA ALA A 243 25.34 -10.29 2.69
C ALA A 243 26.51 -9.62 1.97
N GLN A 244 27.75 -10.04 2.28
CA GLN A 244 28.95 -9.55 1.59
C GLN A 244 28.90 -9.80 0.08
N ALA A 245 28.61 -11.04 -0.32
CA ALA A 245 28.54 -11.41 -1.74
C ALA A 245 27.47 -10.61 -2.50
N MET A 246 26.32 -10.31 -1.88
CA MET A 246 25.27 -9.47 -2.47
C MET A 246 25.75 -8.02 -2.66
N ILE A 247 26.43 -7.43 -1.68
CA ILE A 247 27.00 -6.08 -1.78
C ILE A 247 28.04 -6.02 -2.91
N GLU A 248 28.96 -6.98 -2.95
CA GLU A 248 29.99 -7.06 -3.99
C GLU A 248 29.36 -7.26 -5.38
N TYR A 249 28.32 -8.07 -5.50
CA TYR A 249 27.60 -8.29 -6.75
C TYR A 249 26.94 -6.99 -7.26
N VAL A 250 26.27 -6.26 -6.40
CA VAL A 250 25.67 -4.95 -6.76
C VAL A 250 26.75 -3.98 -7.20
N ALA A 251 27.84 -3.90 -6.45
CA ALA A 251 28.97 -3.01 -6.77
C ALA A 251 29.63 -3.31 -8.12
N GLN A 252 29.64 -4.57 -8.55
CA GLN A 252 30.30 -5.01 -9.77
C GLN A 252 29.39 -5.14 -11.00
N THR A 253 28.07 -5.32 -10.78
CA THR A 253 27.16 -5.72 -11.84
C THR A 253 26.11 -4.67 -12.16
N SER A 254 25.21 -4.37 -11.22
CA SER A 254 24.10 -3.47 -11.50
C SER A 254 24.42 -1.99 -11.29
N HIS A 255 25.35 -1.67 -10.39
CA HIS A 255 25.65 -0.29 -9.94
C HIS A 255 24.40 0.44 -9.43
N ALA A 256 23.36 -0.29 -9.00
CA ALA A 256 22.11 0.26 -8.50
C ALA A 256 22.33 1.04 -7.20
N LYS A 257 21.64 2.14 -7.02
CA LYS A 257 21.65 2.85 -5.74
C LYS A 257 21.09 1.95 -4.63
N THR A 258 21.87 1.74 -3.59
CA THR A 258 21.58 0.71 -2.59
C THR A 258 21.70 1.25 -1.18
N LEU A 259 20.64 1.02 -0.39
CA LEU A 259 20.63 1.19 1.06
C LEU A 259 20.62 -0.21 1.70
N PHE A 260 21.69 -0.57 2.39
CA PHE A 260 21.88 -1.88 2.97
C PHE A 260 22.07 -1.77 4.48
N SER A 261 21.08 -2.14 5.28
CA SER A 261 21.25 -2.20 6.73
C SER A 261 21.78 -3.56 7.17
N THR A 262 22.63 -3.56 8.18
CA THR A 262 23.23 -4.79 8.70
C THR A 262 23.54 -4.69 10.19
N HIS A 263 23.61 -5.85 10.84
CA HIS A 263 24.19 -6.04 12.17
C HIS A 263 25.58 -6.70 12.12
N TYR A 264 26.05 -7.06 10.91
CA TYR A 264 27.36 -7.62 10.73
C TYR A 264 28.39 -6.51 10.65
N HIS A 265 29.05 -6.21 11.78
CA HIS A 265 30.08 -5.15 11.85
C HIS A 265 31.27 -5.43 10.94
N GLU A 266 31.56 -6.69 10.67
CA GLU A 266 32.63 -7.12 9.77
C GLU A 266 32.48 -6.54 8.36
N LEU A 267 31.24 -6.31 7.90
CA LEU A 267 30.98 -5.73 6.58
C LEU A 267 31.41 -4.26 6.48
N THR A 268 31.61 -3.56 7.58
CA THR A 268 32.04 -2.15 7.55
C THR A 268 33.43 -1.98 6.92
N SER A 269 34.27 -3.00 6.99
CA SER A 269 35.58 -3.01 6.34
C SER A 269 35.54 -3.02 4.81
N LEU A 270 34.37 -3.26 4.21
CA LEU A 270 34.20 -3.25 2.75
C LEU A 270 34.41 -1.88 2.13
N ASP A 271 34.29 -0.77 2.87
CA ASP A 271 34.60 0.58 2.37
C ASP A 271 36.07 0.75 1.94
N GLN A 272 36.97 -0.04 2.50
CA GLN A 272 38.39 -0.06 2.11
C GLN A 272 38.63 -0.72 0.74
N MET A 273 37.74 -1.63 0.33
CA MET A 273 37.81 -2.37 -0.93
C MET A 273 36.90 -1.81 -2.02
N LEU A 274 35.72 -1.36 -1.63
CA LEU A 274 34.66 -0.87 -2.51
C LEU A 274 34.53 0.65 -2.37
N LYS A 275 35.13 1.43 -3.24
CA LYS A 275 35.06 2.90 -3.21
C LYS A 275 33.67 3.46 -3.38
N CYS A 276 32.77 2.67 -3.98
CA CYS A 276 31.35 3.02 -4.18
C CYS A 276 30.51 2.81 -2.92
N LEU A 277 31.06 2.23 -1.86
CA LEU A 277 30.39 1.98 -0.60
C LEU A 277 30.81 3.01 0.45
N LYS A 278 29.83 3.59 1.11
CA LYS A 278 30.03 4.48 2.25
C LYS A 278 29.33 3.90 3.48
N ASN A 279 30.09 3.79 4.57
CA ASN A 279 29.54 3.47 5.86
C ASN A 279 28.79 4.67 6.44
N VAL A 280 27.56 4.46 6.91
CA VAL A 280 26.77 5.40 7.69
C VAL A 280 26.15 4.68 8.88
N HIS A 281 25.88 5.40 9.95
CA HIS A 281 25.23 4.82 11.12
C HIS A 281 24.10 5.70 11.66
N VAL A 282 23.11 5.08 12.28
CA VAL A 282 22.11 5.81 13.03
C VAL A 282 22.61 5.99 14.46
N ALA A 283 22.85 7.26 14.82
CA ALA A 283 23.51 7.60 16.07
C ALA A 283 22.66 7.29 17.29
N ALA A 284 23.31 6.77 18.31
CA ALA A 284 22.80 6.64 19.68
C ALA A 284 23.86 7.20 20.65
N ASN A 285 23.43 7.71 21.80
CA ASN A 285 24.31 8.16 22.86
C ASN A 285 23.95 7.45 24.17
N GLU A 286 24.93 7.18 24.98
CA GLU A 286 24.71 6.77 26.37
C GLU A 286 24.78 7.98 27.29
N TYR A 287 23.72 8.22 28.05
CA TYR A 287 23.67 9.29 29.04
C TYR A 287 23.21 8.72 30.39
N GLN A 288 24.03 8.86 31.41
CA GLN A 288 23.76 8.31 32.75
C GLN A 288 23.46 6.82 32.83
N GLY A 289 24.04 6.03 31.88
CA GLY A 289 23.80 4.58 31.79
C GLY A 289 22.52 4.19 31.04
N GLU A 290 21.81 5.17 30.48
CA GLU A 290 20.66 4.95 29.59
C GLU A 290 21.02 5.23 28.14
N LEU A 291 20.53 4.36 27.22
CA LEU A 291 20.72 4.52 25.79
C LEU A 291 19.66 5.48 25.24
N ILE A 292 20.11 6.56 24.63
CA ILE A 292 19.25 7.55 23.94
C ILE A 292 19.46 7.41 22.43
N PHE A 293 18.41 7.07 21.71
CA PHE A 293 18.41 7.03 20.25
C PHE A 293 18.29 8.45 19.70
N LEU A 294 19.28 8.89 18.94
CA LEU A 294 19.26 10.23 18.34
C LEU A 294 18.52 10.26 16.99
N HIS A 295 18.22 9.11 16.41
CA HIS A 295 17.56 8.97 15.11
C HIS A 295 18.23 9.76 13.96
N LYS A 296 19.46 10.20 14.15
CA LYS A 296 20.25 10.96 13.15
C LYS A 296 21.26 10.04 12.46
N VAL A 297 21.19 10.01 11.14
CA VAL A 297 22.18 9.33 10.29
C VAL A 297 23.44 10.16 10.24
N LYS A 298 24.59 9.53 10.48
CA LYS A 298 25.93 10.14 10.46
C LYS A 298 26.88 9.29 9.62
N ASP A 299 27.92 9.93 9.12
CA ASP A 299 29.00 9.26 8.37
C ASP A 299 29.83 8.36 9.28
N GLY A 300 30.36 7.29 8.70
CA GLY A 300 31.21 6.31 9.37
C GLY A 300 30.44 5.14 10.00
N ALA A 301 31.17 4.13 10.39
CA ALA A 301 30.66 2.97 11.12
C ALA A 301 30.67 3.23 12.64
N VAL A 302 29.82 2.51 13.37
CA VAL A 302 29.88 2.40 14.84
C VAL A 302 30.06 0.93 15.16
N ASP A 303 31.08 0.63 15.94
CA ASP A 303 31.43 -0.72 16.38
C ASP A 303 30.70 -1.17 17.65
N ASP A 304 30.01 -0.25 18.35
CA ASP A 304 29.34 -0.56 19.60
C ASP A 304 28.07 -1.38 19.38
N SER A 305 28.01 -2.51 20.03
CA SER A 305 26.78 -3.33 20.13
C SER A 305 26.00 -2.89 21.35
N TYR A 306 24.77 -2.41 21.13
CA TYR A 306 23.88 -1.91 22.21
C TYR A 306 22.84 -2.94 22.68
N GLY A 307 23.03 -4.23 22.36
CA GLY A 307 22.05 -5.28 22.69
C GLY A 307 21.74 -5.40 24.19
N ILE A 308 22.75 -5.28 25.04
CA ILE A 308 22.60 -5.36 26.50
C ILE A 308 21.90 -4.10 27.03
N GLN A 309 22.22 -2.92 26.48
CA GLN A 309 21.56 -1.66 26.83
C GLN A 309 20.08 -1.67 26.45
N VAL A 310 19.74 -2.21 25.26
CA VAL A 310 18.34 -2.42 24.85
C VAL A 310 17.62 -3.40 25.78
N ALA A 311 18.28 -4.47 26.20
CA ALA A 311 17.72 -5.41 27.18
C ALA A 311 17.45 -4.75 28.54
N LYS A 312 18.31 -3.81 28.96
CA LYS A 312 18.07 -2.97 30.14
C LYS A 312 16.82 -2.08 30.00
N LEU A 313 16.65 -1.45 28.82
CA LEU A 313 15.46 -0.63 28.53
C LEU A 313 14.16 -1.44 28.53
N ALA A 314 14.26 -2.75 28.26
CA ALA A 314 13.14 -3.68 28.31
C ALA A 314 12.88 -4.26 29.73
N ASP A 315 13.53 -3.72 30.76
CA ASP A 315 13.43 -4.14 32.18
C ASP A 315 13.73 -5.64 32.41
N LEU A 316 14.70 -6.22 31.66
CA LEU A 316 15.16 -7.57 31.96
C LEU A 316 15.78 -7.62 33.39
N PRO A 317 15.65 -8.76 34.11
CA PRO A 317 16.25 -8.90 35.43
C PRO A 317 17.74 -8.55 35.46
N ASN A 318 18.17 -7.78 36.46
CA ASN A 318 19.55 -7.29 36.55
C ASN A 318 20.58 -8.41 36.55
N GLU A 319 20.25 -9.57 37.18
CA GLU A 319 21.13 -10.73 37.20
C GLU A 319 21.40 -11.29 35.80
N VAL A 320 20.43 -11.20 34.86
CA VAL A 320 20.58 -11.61 33.48
C VAL A 320 21.46 -10.60 32.73
N ILE A 321 21.23 -9.31 32.94
CA ILE A 321 22.01 -8.22 32.33
C ILE A 321 23.49 -8.31 32.76
N ASP A 322 23.75 -8.42 34.06
CA ASP A 322 25.13 -8.51 34.60
C ASP A 322 25.84 -9.75 34.06
N ARG A 323 25.15 -10.89 34.00
CA ARG A 323 25.72 -12.10 33.41
C ARG A 323 25.99 -11.98 31.93
N ALA A 324 25.09 -11.37 31.18
CA ALA A 324 25.26 -11.14 29.74
C ALA A 324 26.49 -10.26 29.46
N GLN A 325 26.71 -9.20 30.27
CA GLN A 325 27.87 -8.34 30.14
C GLN A 325 29.20 -9.10 30.36
N VAL A 326 29.24 -9.97 31.37
CA VAL A 326 30.43 -10.82 31.63
C VAL A 326 30.69 -11.77 30.46
N ILE A 327 29.64 -12.34 29.86
CA ILE A 327 29.78 -13.26 28.71
C ILE A 327 30.25 -12.50 27.47
N LEU A 328 29.67 -11.32 27.20
CA LEU A 328 30.04 -10.48 26.05
C LEU A 328 31.53 -10.12 26.13
N ASN A 329 32.00 -9.61 27.26
CA ASN A 329 33.40 -9.27 27.47
C ASN A 329 34.35 -10.48 27.23
N ALA A 330 33.88 -11.71 27.56
CA ALA A 330 34.66 -12.92 27.32
C ALA A 330 34.70 -13.33 25.83
N PHE A 331 33.67 -13.00 25.06
CA PHE A 331 33.67 -13.20 23.59
C PHE A 331 34.55 -12.19 22.86
N GLU A 332 34.52 -10.92 23.27
CA GLU A 332 35.33 -9.85 22.67
C GLU A 332 36.84 -10.01 22.96
N GLN A 333 37.20 -10.71 24.04
CA GLN A 333 38.60 -11.01 24.38
C GLN A 333 39.16 -12.26 23.69
N LYS A 334 38.34 -13.02 22.94
CA LYS A 334 38.82 -14.16 22.15
C LYS A 334 39.35 -13.65 20.81
N PRO A 335 40.67 -13.92 20.50
CA PRO A 335 41.29 -13.51 19.24
C PRO A 335 40.63 -14.17 18.03
#